data_967861b5c3db31f1deb6f8bf92ed82d4
#
_entry.id   967861b5c3db31f1deb6f8bf92ed82d4
#
_cell.length_a   1.000
_cell.length_b   1.000
_cell.length_c   1.000
_cell.angle_alpha   90.00
_cell.angle_beta   90.00
_cell.angle_gamma   90.00
#
_symmetry.space_group_name_H-M   'P 1'
#
loop_
_entity.id
_entity.type
_entity.pdbx_description
1 polymer ?
#
loop_
_entity_poly.entity_id
_entity_poly.type
_entity_poly.pdbx_seq_one_letter_code
_entity_poly.pdbx_strand_id
1 'polypeptide(L)'
;MEFYATVSSSWWGTTTTPAAAIMRVTETGWDSESVQSWYVKYTGKYQNDLVWAGDYKLDYSKMNVYNESGVTFSLKKGDNEVNFQVTPYCRIKDEVITYDAATKKFKATFKVELGDASKPNNGVNVLFSANTNNFVGSNFNLCNADAGAKKTNVTPGETITLYLDADPAGVNKTEFEYNRPHYLRICAVVTGSENPNNLYNYSPVYVATPAEGTANNYSIAEYVWEE
;
A
#
# COMPACT_ATOMS: atom_id res chain seq x y z
N MET A 1 13.74 -22.66 -13.61
CA MET A 1 14.61 -21.62 -13.03
C MET A 1 13.70 -20.74 -12.22
N GLU A 2 13.83 -20.77 -10.91
CA GLU A 2 13.04 -19.94 -10.02
C GLU A 2 13.86 -18.69 -9.67
N PHE A 3 13.24 -17.52 -9.79
CA PHE A 3 13.83 -16.25 -9.38
C PHE A 3 13.01 -15.68 -8.22
N TYR A 4 13.64 -15.54 -7.08
CA TYR A 4 13.06 -14.91 -5.92
C TYR A 4 13.69 -13.53 -5.76
N ALA A 5 12.95 -12.46 -6.03
CA ALA A 5 13.32 -11.12 -5.61
C ALA A 5 12.57 -10.81 -4.32
N THR A 6 13.28 -10.78 -3.21
CA THR A 6 12.71 -10.30 -1.96
C THR A 6 13.07 -8.85 -1.79
N VAL A 7 12.09 -8.01 -1.80
CA VAL A 7 12.27 -6.60 -1.46
C VAL A 7 12.03 -6.49 0.05
N SER A 8 13.11 -6.47 0.83
CA SER A 8 13.01 -6.48 2.28
C SER A 8 12.77 -5.10 2.86
N SER A 9 11.54 -4.78 3.19
CA SER A 9 11.24 -3.83 4.24
C SER A 9 10.03 -4.36 5.01
N SER A 10 10.06 -4.19 6.31
CA SER A 10 9.05 -4.70 7.26
C SER A 10 7.63 -4.12 7.06
N TRP A 11 7.36 -3.40 5.99
CA TRP A 11 6.09 -2.76 5.68
C TRP A 11 5.44 -3.26 4.38
N TRP A 12 5.92 -4.36 3.85
CA TRP A 12 5.47 -4.92 2.56
C TRP A 12 4.07 -5.53 2.56
N GLY A 13 3.47 -5.79 3.69
CA GLY A 13 2.06 -6.15 3.77
C GLY A 13 1.12 -5.10 3.14
N THR A 14 1.67 -4.10 2.45
CA THR A 14 0.96 -2.88 2.13
C THR A 14 0.78 -2.58 0.65
N THR A 15 1.36 -3.36 -0.26
CA THR A 15 1.24 -3.08 -1.71
C THR A 15 0.32 -4.06 -2.40
N THR A 16 -0.96 -3.93 -2.20
CA THR A 16 -1.97 -4.81 -2.83
C THR A 16 -2.58 -4.25 -4.10
N THR A 17 -2.18 -3.06 -4.54
CA THR A 17 -2.60 -2.54 -5.84
C THR A 17 -1.52 -2.85 -6.89
N PRO A 18 -1.86 -3.47 -8.01
CA PRO A 18 -0.91 -3.78 -9.08
C PRO A 18 -0.12 -2.56 -9.59
N ALA A 19 -0.66 -1.36 -9.38
CA ALA A 19 -0.01 -0.12 -9.81
C ALA A 19 1.06 0.41 -8.86
N ALA A 20 1.12 -0.05 -7.60
CA ALA A 20 1.96 0.57 -6.56
C ALA A 20 3.32 -0.10 -6.35
N ALA A 21 3.57 -1.27 -6.95
CA ALA A 21 4.83 -2.00 -6.78
C ALA A 21 5.21 -2.74 -8.07
N ILE A 22 5.60 -1.97 -9.07
CA ILE A 22 6.12 -2.51 -10.33
C ILE A 22 7.61 -2.24 -10.39
N MET A 23 8.41 -3.29 -10.32
CA MET A 23 9.82 -3.22 -10.66
C MET A 23 9.95 -3.11 -12.18
N ARG A 24 10.62 -2.05 -12.64
CA ARG A 24 10.98 -1.88 -14.05
C ARG A 24 12.37 -2.49 -14.23
N VAL A 25 12.45 -3.61 -14.91
CA VAL A 25 13.68 -4.39 -15.04
C VAL A 25 14.11 -4.46 -16.51
N THR A 26 15.35 -4.14 -16.77
CA THR A 26 15.95 -4.19 -18.10
C THR A 26 17.09 -5.20 -18.10
N GLU A 27 17.01 -6.20 -18.97
CA GLU A 27 18.15 -7.07 -19.27
C GLU A 27 19.17 -6.27 -20.10
N THR A 28 20.43 -6.27 -19.66
CA THR A 28 21.50 -5.48 -20.28
C THR A 28 22.36 -6.35 -21.20
N GLY A 29 23.10 -5.70 -22.10
CA GLY A 29 24.05 -6.38 -23.01
C GLY A 29 23.46 -6.76 -24.38
N TRP A 30 22.26 -6.30 -24.68
CA TRP A 30 21.64 -6.43 -26.00
C TRP A 30 21.72 -5.12 -26.79
N ASP A 31 21.74 -5.22 -28.12
CA ASP A 31 21.72 -4.04 -29.02
C ASP A 31 20.44 -3.18 -28.82
N SER A 32 19.36 -3.80 -28.37
CA SER A 32 18.11 -3.15 -28.04
C SER A 32 17.63 -3.61 -26.67
N GLU A 33 17.70 -2.73 -25.69
CA GLU A 33 17.22 -3.00 -24.35
C GLU A 33 15.69 -2.84 -24.25
N SER A 34 15.03 -3.84 -23.67
CA SER A 34 13.59 -3.81 -23.45
C SER A 34 13.28 -3.83 -21.95
N VAL A 35 12.45 -2.87 -21.52
CA VAL A 35 12.04 -2.76 -20.12
C VAL A 35 10.88 -3.71 -19.86
N GLN A 36 11.07 -4.62 -18.92
CA GLN A 36 10.05 -5.53 -18.40
C GLN A 36 9.37 -4.92 -17.16
N SER A 37 8.12 -5.27 -16.93
CA SER A 37 7.39 -4.91 -15.71
C SER A 37 7.20 -6.14 -14.85
N TRP A 38 7.83 -6.17 -13.69
CA TRP A 38 7.73 -7.26 -12.72
C TRP A 38 6.85 -6.81 -11.55
N TYR A 39 5.71 -7.46 -11.39
CA TYR A 39 4.70 -7.11 -10.39
C TYR A 39 5.02 -7.77 -9.06
N VAL A 40 5.40 -6.98 -8.08
CA VAL A 40 5.70 -7.44 -6.73
C VAL A 40 4.40 -7.79 -6.01
N LYS A 41 4.34 -8.98 -5.40
CA LYS A 41 3.20 -9.40 -4.58
C LYS A 41 3.12 -8.56 -3.29
N TYR A 42 1.97 -8.62 -2.61
CA TYR A 42 1.75 -7.98 -1.31
C TYR A 42 2.78 -8.39 -0.24
N THR A 43 3.35 -9.59 -0.35
CA THR A 43 4.43 -10.08 0.52
C THR A 43 5.79 -9.42 0.28
N GLY A 44 5.90 -8.52 -0.71
CA GLY A 44 7.17 -7.96 -1.15
C GLY A 44 8.01 -8.91 -2.00
N LYS A 45 7.45 -10.06 -2.39
CA LYS A 45 8.14 -11.07 -3.19
C LYS A 45 7.71 -10.99 -4.66
N TYR A 46 8.65 -11.24 -5.52
CA TYR A 46 8.43 -11.53 -6.94
C TYR A 46 9.06 -12.88 -7.26
N GLN A 47 8.34 -13.72 -7.97
CA GLN A 47 8.83 -15.02 -8.43
C GLN A 47 8.53 -15.16 -9.91
N ASN A 48 9.51 -15.64 -10.66
CA ASN A 48 9.36 -15.93 -12.09
C ASN A 48 10.30 -17.05 -12.50
N ASP A 49 9.76 -18.10 -13.08
CA ASP A 49 10.50 -19.30 -13.51
C ASP A 49 11.04 -19.16 -14.94
N LEU A 50 10.72 -18.08 -15.63
CA LEU A 50 11.03 -17.84 -17.05
C LEU A 50 11.93 -16.61 -17.26
N VAL A 51 12.90 -16.39 -16.38
CA VAL A 51 13.89 -15.32 -16.52
C VAL A 51 15.21 -15.90 -17.02
N TRP A 52 15.82 -15.23 -18.00
CA TRP A 52 17.11 -15.65 -18.56
C TRP A 52 18.26 -15.39 -17.57
N ALA A 53 19.31 -16.18 -17.66
CA ALA A 53 20.57 -15.87 -17.00
C ALA A 53 21.24 -14.67 -17.72
N GLY A 54 21.63 -13.65 -16.99
CA GLY A 54 22.20 -12.43 -17.55
C GLY A 54 22.33 -11.32 -16.51
N ASP A 55 22.69 -10.15 -16.98
CA ASP A 55 22.82 -8.94 -16.15
C ASP A 55 21.59 -8.04 -16.33
N TYR A 56 21.13 -7.50 -15.23
CA TYR A 56 19.88 -6.73 -15.16
C TYR A 56 20.11 -5.40 -14.47
N LYS A 57 19.34 -4.40 -14.91
CA LYS A 57 19.21 -3.08 -14.29
C LYS A 57 17.80 -2.90 -13.75
N LEU A 58 17.68 -2.43 -12.52
CA LEU A 58 16.43 -2.16 -11.84
C LEU A 58 16.15 -0.66 -11.76
N ASP A 59 14.91 -0.29 -12.05
CA ASP A 59 14.36 1.06 -11.90
C ASP A 59 13.14 1.01 -10.98
N TYR A 60 13.16 1.78 -9.91
CA TYR A 60 12.11 1.89 -8.90
C TYR A 60 11.03 2.93 -9.22
N SER A 61 11.09 3.61 -10.37
CA SER A 61 10.22 4.74 -10.71
C SER A 61 8.70 4.44 -10.67
N LYS A 62 8.32 3.17 -10.66
CA LYS A 62 6.93 2.69 -10.53
C LYS A 62 6.66 1.99 -9.19
N MET A 63 7.55 2.17 -8.24
CA MET A 63 7.39 1.65 -6.88
C MET A 63 7.12 2.81 -5.91
N ASN A 64 6.47 2.51 -4.80
CA ASN A 64 6.19 3.47 -3.72
C ASN A 64 7.39 3.68 -2.78
N VAL A 65 8.56 3.77 -3.36
CA VAL A 65 9.86 3.94 -2.70
C VAL A 65 10.67 5.02 -3.41
N TYR A 66 11.64 5.62 -2.74
CA TYR A 66 12.58 6.51 -3.39
C TYR A 66 13.36 5.77 -4.47
N ASN A 67 13.47 6.40 -5.63
CA ASN A 67 14.18 5.81 -6.74
C ASN A 67 15.69 5.92 -6.50
N GLU A 68 16.36 4.78 -6.40
CA GLU A 68 17.81 4.69 -6.37
C GLU A 68 18.30 4.33 -7.78
N SER A 69 19.14 5.18 -8.34
CA SER A 69 19.69 4.95 -9.68
C SER A 69 20.83 3.93 -9.66
N GLY A 70 20.91 3.13 -10.71
CA GLY A 70 22.08 2.26 -10.95
C GLY A 70 22.07 0.94 -10.18
N VAL A 71 20.93 0.50 -9.67
CA VAL A 71 20.82 -0.83 -9.07
C VAL A 71 20.90 -1.89 -10.17
N THR A 72 21.94 -2.72 -10.10
CA THR A 72 22.18 -3.83 -11.03
C THR A 72 22.28 -5.14 -10.28
N PHE A 73 21.92 -6.24 -10.94
CA PHE A 73 22.06 -7.59 -10.41
C PHE A 73 22.25 -8.59 -11.55
N SER A 74 22.82 -9.75 -11.23
CA SER A 74 23.06 -10.82 -12.21
C SER A 74 22.31 -12.07 -11.81
N LEU A 75 21.74 -12.75 -12.79
CA LEU A 75 21.12 -14.06 -12.64
C LEU A 75 21.99 -15.12 -13.31
N LYS A 76 22.10 -16.27 -12.67
CA LYS A 76 22.79 -17.45 -13.18
C LYS A 76 21.78 -18.53 -13.56
N LYS A 77 22.20 -19.50 -14.31
CA LYS A 77 21.39 -20.71 -14.57
C LYS A 77 21.10 -21.45 -13.26
N GLY A 78 19.84 -21.77 -13.01
CA GLY A 78 19.35 -22.43 -11.79
C GLY A 78 18.63 -21.43 -10.89
N ASP A 79 18.45 -21.78 -9.62
CA ASP A 79 17.73 -20.96 -8.66
C ASP A 79 18.55 -19.73 -8.25
N ASN A 80 17.90 -18.59 -8.19
CA ASN A 80 18.51 -17.32 -7.78
C ASN A 80 17.61 -16.66 -6.74
N GLU A 81 18.24 -16.09 -5.73
CA GLU A 81 17.60 -15.20 -4.77
C GLU A 81 18.32 -13.85 -4.80
N VAL A 82 17.59 -12.77 -5.01
CA VAL A 82 18.12 -11.42 -5.01
C VAL A 82 17.26 -10.55 -4.10
N ASN A 83 17.90 -9.96 -3.10
CA ASN A 83 17.24 -9.10 -2.12
C ASN A 83 17.62 -7.65 -2.36
N PHE A 84 16.61 -6.78 -2.41
CA PHE A 84 16.80 -5.34 -2.55
C PHE A 84 16.37 -4.64 -1.27
N GLN A 85 17.23 -3.77 -0.75
CA GLN A 85 16.87 -2.85 0.32
C GLN A 85 16.34 -1.56 -0.30
N VAL A 86 15.17 -1.12 0.15
CA VAL A 86 14.50 0.07 -0.38
C VAL A 86 14.05 1.00 0.73
N THR A 87 14.01 2.30 0.43
CA THR A 87 13.48 3.32 1.33
C THR A 87 12.11 3.76 0.85
N PRO A 88 11.01 3.48 1.58
CA PRO A 88 9.67 3.93 1.21
C PRO A 88 9.58 5.45 1.26
N TYR A 89 8.61 6.04 0.55
CA TYR A 89 8.34 7.48 0.71
C TYR A 89 7.89 7.79 2.14
N CYS A 90 7.01 6.97 2.70
CA CYS A 90 6.61 7.07 4.10
C CYS A 90 6.15 5.71 4.64
N ARG A 91 5.99 5.65 5.97
CA ARG A 91 5.41 4.50 6.69
C ARG A 91 4.25 4.97 7.55
N ILE A 92 3.23 4.13 7.64
CA ILE A 92 2.17 4.28 8.62
C ILE A 92 2.59 3.52 9.87
N LYS A 93 2.44 4.14 11.04
CA LYS A 93 2.90 3.63 12.34
C LYS A 93 1.82 3.80 13.39
N ASP A 94 1.86 2.95 14.39
CA ASP A 94 1.01 3.00 15.59
C ASP A 94 -0.49 3.05 15.22
N GLU A 95 -0.86 2.40 14.13
CA GLU A 95 -2.23 2.42 13.63
C GLU A 95 -3.17 1.61 14.51
N VAL A 96 -4.28 2.24 14.86
CA VAL A 96 -5.40 1.62 15.59
C VAL A 96 -6.68 1.98 14.85
N ILE A 97 -7.44 0.97 14.47
CA ILE A 97 -8.75 1.14 13.86
C ILE A 97 -9.81 0.60 14.81
N THR A 98 -10.80 1.42 15.11
CA THR A 98 -11.93 1.08 15.97
C THR A 98 -13.24 1.44 15.30
N TYR A 99 -14.34 0.84 15.77
CA TYR A 99 -15.69 1.21 15.38
C TYR A 99 -16.43 1.78 16.59
N ASP A 100 -17.10 2.91 16.39
CA ASP A 100 -17.99 3.52 17.38
C ASP A 100 -19.46 3.32 16.95
N ALA A 101 -20.14 2.44 17.64
CA ALA A 101 -21.54 2.11 17.35
C ALA A 101 -22.50 3.28 17.64
N ALA A 102 -22.15 4.22 18.54
CA ALA A 102 -23.01 5.34 18.87
C ALA A 102 -23.02 6.37 17.73
N THR A 103 -21.86 6.61 17.12
CA THR A 103 -21.70 7.55 16.00
C THR A 103 -21.73 6.85 14.64
N LYS A 104 -21.73 5.53 14.62
CA LYS A 104 -21.65 4.67 13.41
C LYS A 104 -20.46 5.04 12.52
N LYS A 105 -19.29 5.22 13.12
CA LYS A 105 -18.07 5.60 12.40
C LYS A 105 -16.94 4.65 12.70
N PHE A 106 -16.17 4.32 11.67
CA PHE A 106 -14.83 3.82 11.88
C PHE A 106 -13.90 4.97 12.18
N LYS A 107 -13.04 4.77 13.16
CA LYS A 107 -12.01 5.74 13.58
C LYS A 107 -10.64 5.10 13.37
N ALA A 108 -9.79 5.73 12.57
CA ALA A 108 -8.39 5.37 12.42
C ALA A 108 -7.52 6.40 13.13
N THR A 109 -6.65 5.94 14.02
CA THR A 109 -5.63 6.77 14.70
C THR A 109 -4.26 6.19 14.36
N PHE A 110 -3.34 7.02 13.89
CA PHE A 110 -2.02 6.57 13.42
C PHE A 110 -1.03 7.73 13.34
N LYS A 111 0.22 7.43 13.00
CA LYS A 111 1.26 8.40 12.63
C LYS A 111 1.79 8.11 11.24
N VAL A 112 2.35 9.11 10.59
CA VAL A 112 3.13 8.95 9.36
C VAL A 112 4.57 9.31 9.63
N GLU A 113 5.48 8.40 9.33
CA GLU A 113 6.93 8.59 9.37
C GLU A 113 7.46 8.71 7.94
N LEU A 114 8.26 9.73 7.64
CA LEU A 114 8.96 9.81 6.35
C LEU A 114 10.03 8.72 6.25
N GLY A 115 10.15 8.09 5.11
CA GLY A 115 11.21 7.11 4.88
C GLY A 115 12.60 7.72 4.90
N ASP A 116 12.71 8.94 4.36
CA ASP A 116 13.90 9.78 4.44
C ASP A 116 13.48 11.24 4.63
N ALA A 117 13.68 11.76 5.84
CA ALA A 117 13.33 13.14 6.19
C ALA A 117 14.21 14.21 5.53
N SER A 118 15.34 13.83 4.94
CA SER A 118 16.23 14.74 4.21
C SER A 118 15.73 15.03 2.78
N LYS A 119 14.84 14.20 2.26
CA LYS A 119 14.29 14.37 0.92
C LYS A 119 13.23 15.47 0.84
N PRO A 120 13.29 16.32 -0.20
CA PRO A 120 12.30 17.39 -0.37
C PRO A 120 10.90 16.80 -0.61
N ASN A 121 9.89 17.43 -0.01
CA ASN A 121 8.49 17.08 -0.22
C ASN A 121 7.59 18.32 -0.07
N ASN A 122 6.38 18.24 -0.63
CA ASN A 122 5.37 19.29 -0.57
C ASN A 122 4.28 18.98 0.47
N GLY A 123 4.54 18.01 1.37
CA GLY A 123 3.63 17.57 2.40
C GLY A 123 3.16 16.13 2.22
N VAL A 124 2.42 15.67 3.19
CA VAL A 124 1.87 14.30 3.21
C VAL A 124 0.35 14.38 3.24
N ASN A 125 -0.31 13.65 2.34
CA ASN A 125 -1.75 13.49 2.36
C ASN A 125 -2.10 12.08 2.81
N VAL A 126 -3.20 11.95 3.54
CA VAL A 126 -3.66 10.68 4.08
C VAL A 126 -5.13 10.43 3.76
N LEU A 127 -5.47 9.16 3.62
CA LEU A 127 -6.81 8.68 3.27
C LEU A 127 -7.11 7.41 4.06
N PHE A 128 -8.30 7.34 4.66
CA PHE A 128 -8.84 6.12 5.24
C PHE A 128 -9.82 5.51 4.25
N SER A 129 -9.47 4.38 3.67
CA SER A 129 -10.20 3.72 2.58
C SER A 129 -11.02 2.56 3.10
N ALA A 130 -12.19 2.34 2.50
CA ALA A 130 -13.01 1.15 2.70
C ALA A 130 -13.43 0.54 1.36
N ASN A 131 -13.54 -0.79 1.33
CA ASN A 131 -14.05 -1.55 0.20
C ASN A 131 -14.70 -2.85 0.68
N THR A 132 -15.49 -3.47 -0.15
CA THR A 132 -16.05 -4.82 0.07
C THR A 132 -15.10 -5.92 -0.41
N ASN A 133 -13.91 -5.56 -0.87
CA ASN A 133 -12.87 -6.43 -1.36
C ASN A 133 -11.55 -6.12 -0.65
N ASN A 134 -10.73 -7.14 -0.40
CA ASN A 134 -9.43 -7.03 0.25
C ASN A 134 -8.37 -6.24 -0.56
N PHE A 135 -8.63 -5.92 -1.83
CA PHE A 135 -7.82 -4.99 -2.64
C PHE A 135 -8.03 -3.50 -2.29
N VAL A 136 -8.54 -3.20 -1.11
CA VAL A 136 -8.78 -1.85 -0.63
C VAL A 136 -7.52 -0.99 -0.67
N GLY A 137 -7.66 0.26 -1.10
CA GLY A 137 -6.56 1.23 -1.21
C GLY A 137 -7.04 2.54 -1.83
N SER A 138 -6.10 3.42 -2.16
CA SER A 138 -6.44 4.75 -2.71
C SER A 138 -7.26 4.71 -4.00
N ASN A 139 -6.98 3.73 -4.87
CA ASN A 139 -7.68 3.56 -6.16
C ASN A 139 -8.91 2.64 -6.07
N PHE A 140 -9.03 1.87 -4.99
CA PHE A 140 -10.14 0.94 -4.74
C PHE A 140 -10.83 1.30 -3.43
N ASN A 141 -11.28 2.55 -3.34
CA ASN A 141 -11.99 3.11 -2.21
C ASN A 141 -13.42 3.45 -2.62
N LEU A 142 -14.39 2.78 -2.00
CA LEU A 142 -15.81 3.06 -2.21
C LEU A 142 -16.29 4.31 -1.46
N CYS A 143 -15.51 4.78 -0.49
CA CYS A 143 -15.87 5.92 0.37
C CYS A 143 -15.14 7.23 -0.03
N ASN A 144 -14.92 7.44 -1.31
CA ASN A 144 -14.18 8.61 -1.82
C ASN A 144 -14.84 9.96 -1.52
N ALA A 145 -16.15 10.00 -1.32
CA ALA A 145 -16.89 11.22 -1.03
C ALA A 145 -16.78 11.68 0.43
N ASP A 146 -16.30 10.81 1.33
CA ASP A 146 -16.21 11.10 2.76
C ASP A 146 -15.05 12.04 3.07
N ALA A 147 -15.40 13.29 3.43
CA ALA A 147 -14.42 14.31 3.81
C ALA A 147 -13.71 13.98 5.14
N GLY A 148 -14.37 13.28 6.07
CA GLY A 148 -13.81 12.86 7.35
C GLY A 148 -12.71 11.80 7.21
N ALA A 149 -12.73 11.06 6.11
CA ALA A 149 -11.77 10.02 5.80
C ALA A 149 -10.48 10.54 5.13
N LYS A 150 -10.31 11.86 4.97
CA LYS A 150 -9.18 12.47 4.27
C LYS A 150 -8.57 13.61 5.08
N LYS A 151 -7.25 13.77 4.95
CA LYS A 151 -6.54 14.96 5.45
C LYS A 151 -5.33 15.24 4.57
N THR A 152 -5.13 16.50 4.24
CA THR A 152 -3.99 16.97 3.44
C THR A 152 -2.98 17.69 4.31
N ASN A 153 -1.71 17.67 3.88
CA ASN A 153 -0.61 18.38 4.54
C ASN A 153 -0.50 18.05 6.03
N VAL A 154 -0.57 16.75 6.36
CA VAL A 154 -0.35 16.30 7.73
C VAL A 154 1.12 16.42 8.09
N THR A 155 1.41 16.71 9.37
CA THR A 155 2.78 16.78 9.89
C THR A 155 3.27 15.35 10.20
N PRO A 156 4.37 14.89 9.59
CA PRO A 156 4.98 13.62 9.95
C PRO A 156 5.33 13.54 11.44
N GLY A 157 5.09 12.38 12.05
CA GLY A 157 5.32 12.13 13.47
C GLY A 157 4.16 12.52 14.41
N GLU A 158 3.27 13.40 14.00
CA GLU A 158 2.07 13.72 14.78
C GLU A 158 1.01 12.63 14.71
N THR A 159 0.19 12.54 15.76
CA THR A 159 -0.95 11.62 15.78
C THR A 159 -2.07 12.18 14.90
N ILE A 160 -2.47 11.41 13.92
CA ILE A 160 -3.52 11.71 12.96
C ILE A 160 -4.74 10.91 13.32
N THR A 161 -5.92 11.51 13.27
CA THR A 161 -7.20 10.82 13.40
C THR A 161 -8.05 11.10 12.18
N LEU A 162 -8.59 10.03 11.58
CA LEU A 162 -9.55 10.06 10.49
C LEU A 162 -10.81 9.32 10.91
N TYR A 163 -11.94 9.74 10.37
CA TYR A 163 -13.24 9.10 10.57
C TYR A 163 -13.86 8.75 9.25
N LEU A 164 -14.37 7.53 9.14
CA LEU A 164 -15.10 7.05 7.97
C LEU A 164 -16.53 6.76 8.41
N ASP A 165 -17.48 7.40 7.76
CA ASP A 165 -18.90 7.24 8.03
C ASP A 165 -19.39 5.88 7.54
N ALA A 166 -19.90 5.07 8.45
CA ALA A 166 -20.49 3.76 8.18
C ALA A 166 -22.00 3.73 8.52
N ASP A 167 -22.65 4.89 8.64
CA ASP A 167 -24.10 4.95 8.80
C ASP A 167 -24.79 4.56 7.48
N PRO A 168 -25.68 3.53 7.47
CA PRO A 168 -26.49 3.20 6.32
C PRO A 168 -27.35 4.35 5.77
N ALA A 169 -27.56 5.39 6.54
CA ALA A 169 -28.23 6.63 6.12
C ALA A 169 -27.27 7.80 5.85
N GLY A 170 -25.96 7.57 6.03
CA GLY A 170 -24.92 8.58 5.92
C GLY A 170 -24.38 8.80 4.51
N VAL A 171 -23.22 9.45 4.44
CA VAL A 171 -22.55 9.82 3.17
C VAL A 171 -22.12 8.58 2.35
N ASN A 172 -21.76 7.47 3.02
CA ASN A 172 -21.35 6.22 2.41
C ASN A 172 -22.46 5.15 2.42
N LYS A 173 -23.73 5.56 2.44
CA LYS A 173 -24.89 4.67 2.60
C LYS A 173 -24.90 3.45 1.66
N THR A 174 -24.51 3.64 0.41
CA THR A 174 -24.51 2.56 -0.59
C THR A 174 -23.55 1.43 -0.22
N GLU A 175 -22.42 1.75 0.42
CA GLU A 175 -21.39 0.79 0.81
C GLU A 175 -21.75 0.06 2.10
N PHE A 176 -22.47 0.73 3.02
CA PHE A 176 -22.82 0.20 4.34
C PHE A 176 -24.31 -0.18 4.49
N GLU A 177 -25.06 -0.18 3.40
CA GLU A 177 -26.47 -0.60 3.39
C GLU A 177 -26.64 -2.08 3.79
N TYR A 178 -25.68 -2.91 3.40
CA TYR A 178 -25.73 -4.36 3.64
C TYR A 178 -24.80 -4.76 4.78
N ASN A 179 -25.31 -5.67 5.62
CA ASN A 179 -24.55 -6.26 6.73
C ASN A 179 -23.55 -7.31 6.22
N ARG A 180 -22.38 -6.86 5.80
CA ARG A 180 -21.32 -7.69 5.22
C ARG A 180 -19.95 -7.22 5.72
N PRO A 181 -18.89 -8.06 5.60
CA PRO A 181 -17.54 -7.62 5.89
C PRO A 181 -17.10 -6.46 4.99
N HIS A 182 -16.37 -5.52 5.59
CA HIS A 182 -15.71 -4.43 4.88
C HIS A 182 -14.20 -4.47 5.16
N TYR A 183 -13.43 -4.20 4.15
CA TYR A 183 -11.98 -4.12 4.26
C TYR A 183 -11.58 -2.65 4.38
N LEU A 184 -10.73 -2.38 5.37
CA LEU A 184 -10.32 -1.04 5.74
C LEU A 184 -8.81 -0.90 5.57
N ARG A 185 -8.35 0.27 5.12
CA ARG A 185 -6.93 0.52 4.95
C ARG A 185 -6.58 2.00 5.05
N ILE A 186 -5.48 2.31 5.70
CA ILE A 186 -4.92 3.65 5.73
C ILE A 186 -3.94 3.78 4.58
N CYS A 187 -4.01 4.89 3.86
CA CYS A 187 -3.16 5.22 2.73
C CYS A 187 -2.47 6.55 3.01
N ALA A 188 -1.19 6.67 2.70
CA ALA A 188 -0.43 7.89 2.81
C ALA A 188 0.37 8.14 1.53
N VAL A 189 0.41 9.37 1.07
CA VAL A 189 1.19 9.80 -0.09
C VAL A 189 2.02 11.02 0.25
N VAL A 190 3.33 10.90 0.05
CA VAL A 190 4.24 12.04 0.06
C VAL A 190 4.13 12.73 -1.29
N THR A 191 3.85 14.01 -1.31
CA THR A 191 3.72 14.81 -2.53
C THR A 191 5.03 15.56 -2.83
N GLY A 192 5.33 15.76 -4.11
CA GLY A 192 6.52 16.50 -4.55
C GLY A 192 7.30 15.79 -5.64
N SER A 193 8.45 16.36 -6.01
CA SER A 193 9.27 15.90 -7.13
C SER A 193 9.84 14.48 -6.95
N GLU A 194 10.07 14.07 -5.71
CA GLU A 194 10.59 12.73 -5.41
C GLU A 194 9.55 11.61 -5.63
N ASN A 195 8.26 11.95 -5.58
CA ASN A 195 7.15 11.04 -5.87
C ASN A 195 6.25 11.61 -6.99
N PRO A 196 6.74 11.74 -8.23
CA PRO A 196 6.03 12.41 -9.32
C PRO A 196 4.76 11.68 -9.75
N ASN A 197 4.64 10.40 -9.44
CA ASN A 197 3.48 9.57 -9.74
C ASN A 197 2.44 9.53 -8.61
N ASN A 198 2.67 10.24 -7.49
CA ASN A 198 1.82 10.21 -6.30
C ASN A 198 1.51 8.78 -5.83
N LEU A 199 2.52 7.94 -5.76
CA LEU A 199 2.38 6.57 -5.31
C LEU A 199 2.19 6.52 -3.80
N TYR A 200 1.19 5.76 -3.36
CA TYR A 200 0.79 5.64 -1.97
C TYR A 200 1.56 4.54 -1.25
N ASN A 201 1.87 4.79 0.01
CA ASN A 201 2.23 3.78 0.98
C ASN A 201 1.00 3.44 1.84
N TYR A 202 0.92 2.22 2.34
CA TYR A 202 -0.30 1.66 2.92
C TYR A 202 -0.03 1.01 4.27
N SER A 203 -1.04 1.01 5.16
CA SER A 203 -1.08 0.13 6.33
C SER A 203 -1.33 -1.34 5.91
N PRO A 204 -1.27 -2.31 6.81
CA PRO A 204 -1.96 -3.58 6.63
C PRO A 204 -3.43 -3.37 6.27
N VAL A 205 -4.06 -4.41 5.71
CA VAL A 205 -5.51 -4.43 5.50
C VAL A 205 -6.17 -4.90 6.80
N TYR A 206 -7.26 -4.26 7.18
CA TYR A 206 -8.10 -4.68 8.30
C TYR A 206 -9.45 -5.13 7.78
N VAL A 207 -10.03 -6.13 8.40
CA VAL A 207 -11.39 -6.56 8.13
C VAL A 207 -12.32 -6.15 9.27
N ALA A 208 -13.37 -5.43 8.94
CA ALA A 208 -14.47 -5.11 9.82
C ALA A 208 -15.60 -6.10 9.55
N THR A 209 -15.78 -7.06 10.48
CA THR A 209 -16.80 -8.09 10.38
C THR A 209 -18.02 -7.67 11.20
N PRO A 210 -19.23 -7.65 10.60
CA PRO A 210 -20.44 -7.36 11.34
C PRO A 210 -20.65 -8.34 12.48
N ALA A 211 -21.05 -7.82 13.65
CA ALA A 211 -21.43 -8.68 14.77
C ALA A 211 -22.73 -9.41 14.48
N GLU A 212 -22.76 -10.69 14.84
CA GLU A 212 -23.92 -11.55 14.61
C GLU A 212 -25.15 -11.02 15.38
N GLY A 213 -26.28 -10.89 14.70
CA GLY A 213 -27.56 -10.47 15.30
C GLY A 213 -27.68 -8.98 15.63
N THR A 214 -26.67 -8.15 15.34
CA THR A 214 -26.70 -6.71 15.60
C THR A 214 -26.36 -5.94 14.33
N ALA A 215 -27.31 -5.22 13.78
CA ALA A 215 -27.01 -4.28 12.70
C ALA A 215 -26.10 -3.17 13.20
N ASN A 216 -25.10 -2.79 12.38
CA ASN A 216 -24.19 -1.69 12.64
C ASN A 216 -23.31 -1.84 13.89
N ASN A 217 -22.81 -3.03 14.15
CA ASN A 217 -21.71 -3.25 15.07
C ASN A 217 -20.65 -4.12 14.40
N TYR A 218 -19.37 -3.76 14.57
CA TYR A 218 -18.27 -4.42 13.87
C TYR A 218 -17.15 -4.81 14.82
N SER A 219 -16.64 -6.02 14.64
CA SER A 219 -15.33 -6.42 15.16
C SER A 219 -14.27 -6.13 14.09
N ILE A 220 -13.09 -5.67 14.51
CA ILE A 220 -12.00 -5.30 13.60
C ILE A 220 -10.77 -6.15 13.92
N ALA A 221 -10.21 -6.76 12.88
CA ALA A 221 -8.97 -7.54 12.96
C ALA A 221 -8.09 -7.24 11.74
N GLU A 222 -6.78 -7.42 11.88
CA GLU A 222 -5.89 -7.42 10.73
C GLU A 222 -6.21 -8.59 9.80
N TYR A 223 -6.27 -8.32 8.50
CA TYR A 223 -6.54 -9.33 7.49
C TYR A 223 -5.28 -10.14 7.21
N VAL A 224 -5.35 -11.42 7.42
CA VAL A 224 -4.27 -12.36 7.12
C VAL A 224 -4.45 -12.87 5.69
N TRP A 225 -3.44 -12.65 4.86
CA TRP A 225 -3.42 -13.18 3.50
C TRP A 225 -3.10 -14.68 3.54
N GLU A 226 -3.90 -15.47 2.84
CA GLU A 226 -3.56 -16.88 2.58
C GLU A 226 -2.45 -16.91 1.51
N GLU A 227 -1.37 -17.69 1.76
CA GLU A 227 -0.23 -17.86 0.84
C GLU A 227 -0.58 -18.71 -0.38
#